data_e8c842b984be57198031856d706f010a
#
_entry.id   e8c842b984be57198031856d706f010a
#
_cell.length_a   1.000
_cell.length_b   1.000
_cell.length_c   1.000
_cell.angle_alpha   90.00
_cell.angle_beta   90.00
_cell.angle_gamma   90.00
#
_symmetry.space_group_name_H-M   'P 1'
#
loop_
_entity.id
_entity.type
_entity.pdbx_description
1 polymer ?
#
loop_
_entity_poly.entity_id
_entity_poly.type
_entity_poly.pdbx_seq_one_letter_code
_entity_poly.pdbx_strand_id
1 'polypeptide(L)'
;MALFLWQQARPFAPVYRPVVWSWVSDNYPVVGGQFNDAILGIRQPTTDELDTYQGLSADDVLLEHSPLGITYYNGSLFKFSGTTNYNGTWRVVRILSSQLMVINAPFKGAEGGGNLELTYGNYTMFAEVSTTNGTSTTYAIKPVFNPTLGRWEMTVDIRDFLARSFKDIKELINTSDNLITNADGYISMGYNISVTEGWDVVDPLGNITFERTKGDRGQTFKGMQCVNAVQPYHQVERDGSITLDWQEGMEGYVRQGILGEEDKPFLTYLPRDGKVTVRDGDAFYLAWLYDGGPKVMAANVTFLNAAGSPIAGTLTLHGNPGGDSIAYKSNILNVGPSAFTMPAGTAKYLVTLFVNPNNGPRQISESFYFTVAPCKGINKRWYYLNKLGGVDAFTFEDQETRQMSVRREVISKPTMPTAFNNNEWQT
;
A
#
# COMPACT_ATOMS: atom_id res chain seq x y z
N MET A 1 -5.45 -16.43 -20.21
CA MET A 1 -6.25 -15.38 -19.55
C MET A 1 -5.48 -14.93 -18.33
N ALA A 2 -5.16 -13.66 -18.20
CA ALA A 2 -4.25 -13.20 -17.17
C ALA A 2 -4.81 -11.95 -16.50
N LEU A 3 -4.64 -11.91 -15.19
CA LEU A 3 -4.76 -10.72 -14.38
C LEU A 3 -3.45 -9.93 -14.51
N PHE A 4 -3.53 -8.66 -14.89
CA PHE A 4 -2.35 -7.82 -15.09
C PHE A 4 -2.34 -6.67 -14.08
N LEU A 5 -1.17 -6.38 -13.54
CA LEU A 5 -0.96 -5.15 -12.81
C LEU A 5 -0.96 -3.98 -13.78
N TRP A 6 -1.84 -2.99 -13.52
CA TRP A 6 -1.93 -1.76 -14.31
C TRP A 6 -1.21 -0.59 -13.62
N GLN A 7 -1.42 -0.47 -12.32
CA GLN A 7 -0.78 0.56 -11.51
C GLN A 7 -0.31 -0.03 -10.18
N GLN A 8 0.91 0.27 -9.83
CA GLN A 8 1.53 -0.10 -8.56
C GLN A 8 1.68 1.14 -7.68
N ALA A 9 1.42 0.99 -6.39
CA ALA A 9 1.80 2.00 -5.42
C ALA A 9 3.33 2.17 -5.38
N ARG A 10 3.78 3.38 -5.08
CA ARG A 10 5.21 3.70 -5.03
C ARG A 10 5.90 3.04 -3.86
N PRO A 11 7.20 2.76 -3.98
CA PRO A 11 8.03 2.41 -2.84
C PRO A 11 7.96 3.49 -1.75
N PHE A 12 7.88 3.10 -0.49
CA PHE A 12 7.79 4.01 0.65
C PHE A 12 6.64 5.05 0.54
N ALA A 13 5.48 4.60 0.05
CA ALA A 13 4.31 5.46 -0.08
C ALA A 13 3.88 6.03 1.28
N PRO A 14 3.67 7.37 1.40
CA PRO A 14 3.15 7.97 2.63
C PRO A 14 1.67 7.59 2.82
N VAL A 15 1.33 6.99 3.97
CA VAL A 15 0.00 6.39 4.20
C VAL A 15 -1.15 7.39 4.36
N TYR A 16 -0.86 8.67 4.52
CA TYR A 16 -1.90 9.71 4.53
C TYR A 16 -2.13 10.34 3.14
N ARG A 17 -1.59 9.71 2.10
CA ARG A 17 -1.87 9.97 0.69
C ARG A 17 -2.43 8.71 0.05
N PRO A 18 -3.08 8.81 -1.12
CA PRO A 18 -3.60 7.63 -1.80
C PRO A 18 -2.50 6.59 -2.08
N VAL A 19 -2.68 5.38 -1.57
CA VAL A 19 -1.82 4.22 -1.84
C VAL A 19 -2.60 3.30 -2.77
N VAL A 20 -2.57 3.65 -4.05
CA VAL A 20 -3.46 3.08 -5.07
C VAL A 20 -2.77 1.95 -5.82
N TRP A 21 -3.51 0.85 -5.93
CA TRP A 21 -3.19 -0.28 -6.78
C TRP A 21 -4.32 -0.51 -7.77
N SER A 22 -3.97 -0.79 -9.01
CA SER A 22 -4.96 -1.12 -10.05
C SER A 22 -4.55 -2.37 -10.80
N TRP A 23 -5.52 -3.20 -11.10
CA TRP A 23 -5.35 -4.39 -11.93
C TRP A 23 -6.40 -4.40 -13.02
N VAL A 24 -6.06 -5.00 -14.14
CA VAL A 24 -6.95 -5.27 -15.24
C VAL A 24 -7.03 -6.76 -15.49
N SER A 25 -8.20 -7.23 -15.89
CA SER A 25 -8.44 -8.63 -16.21
C SER A 25 -9.05 -8.78 -17.60
N ASP A 26 -8.53 -9.77 -18.32
CA ASP A 26 -9.12 -10.23 -19.57
C ASP A 26 -10.23 -11.29 -19.33
N ASN A 27 -10.46 -11.69 -18.08
CA ASN A 27 -11.33 -12.82 -17.75
C ASN A 27 -12.81 -12.43 -17.65
N TYR A 28 -13.09 -11.17 -17.40
CA TYR A 28 -14.48 -10.76 -17.18
C TYR A 28 -15.12 -10.28 -18.44
N PRO A 29 -16.45 -10.47 -18.38
CA PRO A 29 -17.21 -11.12 -19.42
C PRO A 29 -16.49 -10.84 -20.69
N VAL A 30 -16.26 -11.81 -21.50
CA VAL A 30 -15.43 -11.70 -22.68
C VAL A 30 -15.76 -10.40 -23.40
N VAL A 31 -15.00 -9.35 -23.10
CA VAL A 31 -15.13 -8.08 -23.76
C VAL A 31 -14.62 -8.30 -25.19
N GLY A 32 -15.50 -8.29 -26.12
CA GLY A 32 -15.27 -8.72 -27.47
C GLY A 32 -15.81 -10.12 -27.78
N GLY A 33 -16.37 -10.81 -26.79
CA GLY A 33 -17.06 -12.09 -27.00
C GLY A 33 -18.57 -11.93 -27.21
N GLN A 34 -18.97 -10.85 -27.82
CA GLN A 34 -20.25 -10.85 -28.50
C GLN A 34 -20.06 -11.65 -29.77
N PHE A 35 -20.50 -12.89 -29.72
CA PHE A 35 -20.52 -13.78 -30.88
C PHE A 35 -21.78 -13.44 -31.67
N ASN A 36 -21.60 -12.61 -32.69
CA ASN A 36 -22.66 -12.21 -33.58
C ASN A 36 -23.07 -13.43 -34.43
N ASP A 37 -24.36 -13.64 -34.56
CA ASP A 37 -24.95 -14.75 -35.30
C ASP A 37 -24.47 -16.14 -34.81
N ALA A 38 -24.11 -16.22 -33.54
CA ALA A 38 -23.59 -17.45 -32.94
C ALA A 38 -24.69 -18.47 -32.62
N ILE A 39 -25.94 -18.04 -32.42
CA ILE A 39 -27.06 -18.91 -32.15
C ILE A 39 -27.55 -19.51 -33.48
N LEU A 40 -27.27 -20.80 -33.69
CA LEU A 40 -27.70 -21.53 -34.87
C LEU A 40 -29.10 -22.09 -34.69
N GLY A 41 -29.43 -22.54 -33.48
CA GLY A 41 -30.76 -23.05 -33.18
C GLY A 41 -31.04 -23.16 -31.67
N ILE A 42 -32.28 -22.90 -31.29
CA ILE A 42 -32.82 -23.17 -29.95
C ILE A 42 -34.02 -24.09 -30.17
N ARG A 43 -34.00 -25.30 -29.62
CA ARG A 43 -35.01 -26.34 -29.90
C ARG A 43 -35.09 -27.37 -28.77
N GLN A 44 -36.08 -28.24 -28.82
CA GLN A 44 -36.11 -29.41 -28.00
C GLN A 44 -35.25 -30.54 -28.60
N PRO A 45 -34.81 -31.52 -27.80
CA PRO A 45 -34.09 -32.68 -28.27
C PRO A 45 -34.88 -33.49 -29.32
N THR A 46 -34.17 -34.05 -30.30
CA THR A 46 -34.73 -35.07 -31.19
C THR A 46 -34.71 -36.42 -30.52
N THR A 47 -35.44 -37.40 -31.07
CA THR A 47 -35.45 -38.79 -30.56
C THR A 47 -34.06 -39.38 -30.56
N ASP A 48 -33.27 -39.16 -31.62
CA ASP A 48 -31.91 -39.68 -31.74
C ASP A 48 -30.95 -39.06 -30.68
N GLU A 49 -31.17 -37.81 -30.31
CA GLU A 49 -30.38 -37.14 -29.25
C GLU A 49 -30.74 -37.67 -27.87
N LEU A 50 -32.02 -37.94 -27.61
CA LEU A 50 -32.46 -38.59 -26.38
C LEU A 50 -31.83 -39.97 -26.19
N ASP A 51 -31.68 -40.73 -27.28
CA ASP A 51 -31.02 -42.03 -27.28
C ASP A 51 -29.49 -41.93 -27.17
N THR A 52 -28.92 -40.85 -27.72
CA THR A 52 -27.46 -40.64 -27.76
C THR A 52 -26.90 -40.11 -26.47
N TYR A 53 -27.58 -39.12 -25.83
CA TYR A 53 -27.10 -38.42 -24.64
C TYR A 53 -27.84 -38.91 -23.39
N GLN A 54 -27.22 -39.80 -22.64
CA GLN A 54 -27.79 -40.33 -21.40
C GLN A 54 -28.23 -39.25 -20.42
N GLY A 55 -29.49 -39.29 -19.98
CA GLY A 55 -30.04 -38.33 -19.01
C GLY A 55 -30.48 -36.98 -19.63
N LEU A 56 -30.61 -36.89 -20.94
CA LEU A 56 -31.31 -35.82 -21.63
C LEU A 56 -32.81 -36.05 -21.53
N SER A 57 -33.59 -35.01 -21.28
CA SER A 57 -35.06 -35.04 -21.20
C SER A 57 -35.69 -34.37 -22.42
N ALA A 58 -36.87 -34.88 -22.83
CA ALA A 58 -37.63 -34.24 -23.90
C ALA A 58 -38.04 -32.77 -23.60
N ASP A 59 -38.04 -32.40 -22.31
CA ASP A 59 -38.36 -31.03 -21.87
C ASP A 59 -37.12 -30.12 -21.84
N ASP A 60 -35.90 -30.67 -22.07
CA ASP A 60 -34.70 -29.88 -22.11
C ASP A 60 -34.72 -28.93 -23.32
N VAL A 61 -34.07 -27.78 -23.16
CA VAL A 61 -33.86 -26.82 -24.22
C VAL A 61 -32.39 -26.85 -24.69
N LEU A 62 -32.22 -27.24 -25.94
CA LEU A 62 -30.92 -27.27 -26.60
C LEU A 62 -30.61 -25.96 -27.28
N LEU A 63 -29.39 -25.49 -27.05
CA LEU A 63 -28.78 -24.43 -27.82
C LEU A 63 -27.70 -25.02 -28.72
N GLU A 64 -27.91 -24.87 -30.03
CA GLU A 64 -26.91 -25.09 -31.05
C GLU A 64 -26.23 -23.79 -31.42
N HIS A 65 -24.90 -23.78 -31.42
CA HIS A 65 -24.14 -22.55 -31.62
C HIS A 65 -22.94 -22.75 -32.53
N SER A 66 -22.47 -21.68 -33.15
CA SER A 66 -21.22 -21.68 -33.90
C SER A 66 -20.03 -21.91 -32.96
N PRO A 67 -18.85 -22.38 -33.45
CA PRO A 67 -17.66 -22.49 -32.65
C PRO A 67 -17.30 -21.14 -32.00
N LEU A 68 -17.27 -21.09 -30.65
CA LEU A 68 -17.09 -19.83 -29.93
C LEU A 68 -15.63 -19.43 -29.70
N GLY A 69 -14.68 -20.35 -29.92
CA GLY A 69 -13.25 -20.08 -29.69
C GLY A 69 -12.90 -19.76 -28.23
N ILE A 70 -13.85 -20.02 -27.32
CA ILE A 70 -13.69 -19.81 -25.87
C ILE A 70 -13.98 -21.07 -25.11
N THR A 71 -13.46 -21.18 -23.90
CA THR A 71 -13.78 -22.28 -23.00
C THR A 71 -14.93 -21.87 -22.09
N TYR A 72 -15.94 -22.69 -22.01
CA TYR A 72 -17.08 -22.55 -21.09
C TYR A 72 -17.39 -23.91 -20.46
N TYR A 73 -18.14 -23.88 -19.36
CA TYR A 73 -18.40 -25.05 -18.52
C TYR A 73 -19.88 -25.14 -18.17
N ASN A 74 -20.29 -26.29 -17.64
CA ASN A 74 -21.59 -26.40 -17.00
C ASN A 74 -21.72 -25.30 -15.93
N GLY A 75 -22.84 -24.59 -15.95
CA GLY A 75 -23.04 -23.44 -15.07
C GLY A 75 -22.67 -22.08 -15.65
N SER A 76 -21.95 -22.02 -16.75
CA SER A 76 -21.68 -20.77 -17.45
C SER A 76 -22.96 -20.02 -17.79
N LEU A 77 -22.93 -18.70 -17.69
CA LEU A 77 -24.06 -17.84 -18.04
C LEU A 77 -23.80 -17.19 -19.39
N PHE A 78 -24.75 -17.33 -20.28
CA PHE A 78 -24.75 -16.63 -21.56
C PHE A 78 -25.92 -15.65 -21.64
N LYS A 79 -25.61 -14.46 -22.06
CA LYS A 79 -26.61 -13.46 -22.43
C LYS A 79 -26.94 -13.62 -23.92
N PHE A 80 -28.20 -13.82 -24.22
CA PHE A 80 -28.72 -13.91 -25.58
C PHE A 80 -29.32 -12.59 -25.98
N SER A 81 -29.06 -12.16 -27.20
CA SER A 81 -29.66 -10.98 -27.81
C SER A 81 -29.94 -11.22 -29.28
N GLY A 82 -30.90 -10.48 -29.83
CA GLY A 82 -31.30 -10.66 -31.22
C GLY A 82 -32.16 -11.88 -31.49
N THR A 83 -32.62 -12.60 -30.45
CA THR A 83 -33.63 -13.64 -30.53
C THR A 83 -35.03 -13.04 -30.32
N THR A 84 -36.10 -13.73 -30.72
CA THR A 84 -37.44 -13.28 -30.48
C THR A 84 -37.92 -13.65 -29.08
N ASN A 85 -37.69 -14.89 -28.67
CA ASN A 85 -38.31 -15.46 -27.47
C ASN A 85 -37.30 -15.70 -26.32
N TYR A 86 -35.97 -15.70 -26.61
CA TYR A 86 -34.95 -16.10 -25.68
C TYR A 86 -33.99 -14.98 -25.27
N ASN A 87 -34.29 -13.73 -25.60
CA ASN A 87 -33.50 -12.63 -25.08
C ASN A 87 -33.41 -12.66 -23.55
N GLY A 88 -32.21 -12.55 -23.02
CA GLY A 88 -31.95 -12.63 -21.58
C GLY A 88 -30.71 -13.44 -21.26
N THR A 89 -30.52 -13.71 -19.98
CA THR A 89 -29.36 -14.49 -19.49
C THR A 89 -29.80 -15.89 -19.12
N TRP A 90 -29.17 -16.88 -19.72
CA TRP A 90 -29.46 -18.29 -19.54
C TRP A 90 -28.21 -19.03 -19.07
N ARG A 91 -28.43 -20.09 -18.30
CA ARG A 91 -27.35 -20.91 -17.75
C ARG A 91 -27.17 -22.15 -18.57
N VAL A 92 -25.92 -22.54 -18.79
CA VAL A 92 -25.57 -23.85 -19.34
C VAL A 92 -25.79 -24.90 -18.25
N VAL A 93 -26.71 -25.79 -18.47
CA VAL A 93 -26.97 -26.92 -17.59
C VAL A 93 -26.00 -28.04 -17.88
N ARG A 94 -25.78 -28.28 -19.15
CA ARG A 94 -24.90 -29.39 -19.60
C ARG A 94 -24.34 -29.12 -21.00
N ILE A 95 -23.08 -29.44 -21.20
CA ILE A 95 -22.43 -29.39 -22.52
C ILE A 95 -22.52 -30.81 -23.12
N LEU A 96 -23.09 -30.89 -24.30
CA LEU A 96 -23.26 -32.15 -25.04
C LEU A 96 -22.14 -32.34 -26.07
N SER A 97 -21.76 -31.26 -26.74
CA SER A 97 -20.64 -31.21 -27.69
C SER A 97 -20.02 -29.84 -27.72
N SER A 98 -19.02 -29.62 -28.58
CA SER A 98 -18.38 -28.32 -28.79
C SER A 98 -19.30 -27.25 -29.38
N GLN A 99 -20.48 -27.63 -29.86
CA GLN A 99 -21.45 -26.73 -30.50
C GLN A 99 -22.90 -26.94 -30.02
N LEU A 100 -23.09 -27.82 -29.03
CA LEU A 100 -24.42 -28.15 -28.53
C LEU A 100 -24.42 -28.18 -26.99
N MET A 101 -25.32 -27.44 -26.38
CA MET A 101 -25.49 -27.40 -24.93
C MET A 101 -26.95 -27.37 -24.51
N VAL A 102 -27.24 -27.82 -23.29
CA VAL A 102 -28.51 -27.69 -22.62
C VAL A 102 -28.50 -26.39 -21.84
N ILE A 103 -29.54 -25.59 -21.96
CA ILE A 103 -29.72 -24.34 -21.23
C ILE A 103 -30.96 -24.39 -20.33
N ASN A 104 -30.95 -23.63 -19.22
CA ASN A 104 -32.06 -23.59 -18.26
C ASN A 104 -33.21 -22.66 -18.69
N ALA A 105 -33.42 -22.46 -19.97
CA ALA A 105 -34.54 -21.67 -20.49
C ALA A 105 -35.81 -22.50 -20.56
N PRO A 106 -37.00 -21.94 -20.27
CA PRO A 106 -38.26 -22.59 -20.61
C PRO A 106 -38.40 -22.63 -22.12
N PHE A 107 -38.87 -23.76 -22.67
CA PHE A 107 -39.11 -23.85 -24.10
C PHE A 107 -40.27 -22.93 -24.53
N LYS A 108 -39.99 -22.05 -25.47
CA LYS A 108 -40.94 -21.04 -26.00
C LYS A 108 -41.15 -21.17 -27.52
N GLY A 109 -40.69 -22.26 -28.10
CA GLY A 109 -40.70 -22.50 -29.54
C GLY A 109 -39.29 -22.60 -30.14
N ALA A 110 -39.17 -23.32 -31.24
CA ALA A 110 -37.90 -23.42 -31.96
C ALA A 110 -37.58 -22.10 -32.61
N GLU A 111 -36.33 -21.67 -32.50
CA GLU A 111 -35.85 -20.39 -33.02
C GLU A 111 -34.40 -20.53 -33.44
N GLY A 112 -33.97 -19.73 -34.39
CA GLY A 112 -32.56 -19.63 -34.84
C GLY A 112 -32.16 -18.18 -35.01
N GLY A 113 -30.87 -17.95 -35.02
CA GLY A 113 -30.26 -16.62 -35.11
C GLY A 113 -30.17 -15.90 -33.76
N GLY A 114 -29.32 -14.93 -33.71
CA GLY A 114 -29.02 -14.13 -32.52
C GLY A 114 -27.60 -14.26 -32.02
N ASN A 115 -27.29 -13.50 -31.01
CA ASN A 115 -25.95 -13.32 -30.47
C ASN A 115 -25.81 -13.95 -29.09
N LEU A 116 -24.64 -14.48 -28.82
CA LEU A 116 -24.24 -14.98 -27.50
C LEU A 116 -23.17 -14.07 -26.90
N GLU A 117 -23.30 -13.84 -25.60
CA GLU A 117 -22.27 -13.17 -24.79
C GLU A 117 -22.05 -13.99 -23.53
N LEU A 118 -20.85 -14.52 -23.34
CA LEU A 118 -20.50 -15.24 -22.09
C LEU A 118 -20.48 -14.23 -20.94
N THR A 119 -21.21 -14.52 -19.88
CA THR A 119 -21.24 -13.69 -18.67
C THR A 119 -20.90 -14.54 -17.44
N TYR A 120 -20.11 -13.96 -16.52
CA TYR A 120 -19.85 -14.59 -15.23
C TYR A 120 -20.77 -13.98 -14.17
N GLY A 121 -21.51 -14.82 -13.45
CA GLY A 121 -22.31 -14.40 -12.31
C GLY A 121 -21.38 -13.88 -11.21
N ASN A 122 -21.73 -12.73 -10.63
CA ASN A 122 -21.14 -12.22 -9.40
C ASN A 122 -19.59 -12.03 -9.43
N TYR A 123 -19.02 -11.79 -10.60
CA TYR A 123 -17.58 -11.61 -10.76
C TYR A 123 -17.04 -10.54 -9.79
N THR A 124 -16.04 -10.92 -9.03
CA THR A 124 -15.45 -10.07 -7.99
C THR A 124 -13.93 -10.27 -7.98
N MET A 125 -13.20 -9.19 -7.87
CA MET A 125 -11.77 -9.22 -7.59
C MET A 125 -11.53 -9.01 -6.10
N PHE A 126 -10.55 -9.72 -5.54
CA PHE A 126 -10.16 -9.66 -4.14
C PHE A 126 -8.74 -9.18 -4.02
N ALA A 127 -8.53 -8.09 -3.31
CA ALA A 127 -7.20 -7.66 -2.90
C ALA A 127 -7.00 -7.98 -1.42
N GLU A 128 -6.09 -8.87 -1.12
CA GLU A 128 -5.68 -9.22 0.25
C GLU A 128 -4.41 -8.46 0.59
N VAL A 129 -4.48 -7.69 1.65
CA VAL A 129 -3.34 -6.90 2.14
C VAL A 129 -2.96 -7.41 3.53
N SER A 130 -1.68 -7.69 3.73
CA SER A 130 -1.13 -8.06 5.03
C SER A 130 0.09 -7.22 5.35
N THR A 131 0.28 -6.86 6.60
CA THR A 131 1.42 -6.04 7.06
C THR A 131 2.40 -6.86 7.86
N THR A 132 3.62 -6.37 7.98
CA THR A 132 4.65 -6.97 8.85
C THR A 132 4.29 -6.90 10.34
N ASN A 133 3.33 -6.03 10.72
CA ASN A 133 2.79 -5.96 12.07
C ASN A 133 1.73 -7.05 12.37
N GLY A 134 1.45 -7.94 11.42
CA GLY A 134 0.53 -9.06 11.58
C GLY A 134 -0.94 -8.71 11.35
N THR A 135 -1.26 -7.50 10.89
CA THR A 135 -2.63 -7.13 10.50
C THR A 135 -2.90 -7.52 9.05
N SER A 136 -4.14 -7.90 8.75
CA SER A 136 -4.57 -8.23 7.39
C SER A 136 -5.99 -7.78 7.11
N THR A 137 -6.30 -7.54 5.84
CA THR A 137 -7.66 -7.22 5.38
C THR A 137 -7.85 -7.73 3.95
N THR A 138 -9.11 -7.88 3.56
CA THR A 138 -9.50 -8.26 2.20
C THR A 138 -10.50 -7.26 1.65
N TYR A 139 -10.21 -6.72 0.50
CA TYR A 139 -11.12 -5.88 -0.27
C TYR A 139 -11.79 -6.74 -1.34
N ALA A 140 -13.11 -6.81 -1.32
CA ALA A 140 -13.91 -7.44 -2.37
C ALA A 140 -14.50 -6.34 -3.26
N ILE A 141 -14.08 -6.27 -4.50
CA ILE A 141 -14.39 -5.15 -5.39
C ILE A 141 -15.01 -5.69 -6.68
N LYS A 142 -16.14 -5.13 -7.06
CA LYS A 142 -16.72 -5.34 -8.39
C LYS A 142 -15.89 -4.55 -9.40
N PRO A 143 -15.27 -5.21 -10.37
CA PRO A 143 -14.50 -4.48 -11.38
C PRO A 143 -15.39 -3.63 -12.26
N VAL A 144 -14.83 -2.55 -12.77
CA VAL A 144 -15.50 -1.63 -13.68
C VAL A 144 -14.87 -1.76 -15.06
N PHE A 145 -15.69 -1.74 -16.09
CA PHE A 145 -15.19 -1.78 -17.46
C PHE A 145 -14.51 -0.46 -17.81
N ASN A 146 -13.24 -0.54 -18.22
CA ASN A 146 -12.48 0.60 -18.73
C ASN A 146 -12.55 0.59 -20.28
N PRO A 147 -13.32 1.51 -20.90
CA PRO A 147 -13.52 1.51 -22.34
C PRO A 147 -12.24 1.86 -23.13
N THR A 148 -11.32 2.61 -22.50
CA THR A 148 -10.05 2.98 -23.13
C THR A 148 -9.13 1.78 -23.27
N LEU A 149 -9.15 0.88 -22.28
CA LEU A 149 -8.32 -0.34 -22.28
C LEU A 149 -9.05 -1.53 -22.90
N GLY A 150 -10.38 -1.45 -23.08
CA GLY A 150 -11.21 -2.58 -23.48
C GLY A 150 -11.22 -3.73 -22.46
N ARG A 151 -10.98 -3.45 -21.17
CA ARG A 151 -10.79 -4.44 -20.10
C ARG A 151 -11.51 -4.04 -18.84
N TRP A 152 -11.68 -5.02 -17.96
CA TRP A 152 -12.21 -4.79 -16.63
C TRP A 152 -11.12 -4.40 -15.66
N GLU A 153 -11.35 -3.34 -14.93
CA GLU A 153 -10.40 -2.73 -14.01
C GLU A 153 -10.91 -2.79 -12.56
N MET A 154 -10.01 -3.13 -11.65
CA MET A 154 -10.18 -2.95 -10.23
C MET A 154 -9.14 -1.95 -9.74
N THR A 155 -9.59 -0.97 -8.98
CA THR A 155 -8.72 -0.03 -8.28
C THR A 155 -9.01 -0.08 -6.79
N VAL A 156 -7.96 -0.15 -5.97
CA VAL A 156 -8.06 -0.14 -4.52
C VAL A 156 -7.09 0.87 -3.92
N ASP A 157 -7.59 1.67 -2.99
CA ASP A 157 -6.77 2.52 -2.14
C ASP A 157 -6.67 1.88 -0.74
N ILE A 158 -5.47 1.46 -0.38
CA ILE A 158 -5.21 0.71 0.86
C ILE A 158 -4.69 1.60 2.00
N ARG A 159 -4.62 2.93 1.81
CA ARG A 159 -4.03 3.89 2.75
C ARG A 159 -4.64 3.79 4.16
N ASP A 160 -5.96 3.71 4.28
CA ASP A 160 -6.64 3.71 5.58
C ASP A 160 -6.33 2.46 6.39
N PHE A 161 -6.20 1.33 5.73
CA PHE A 161 -5.76 0.09 6.37
C PHE A 161 -4.31 0.22 6.84
N LEU A 162 -3.41 0.68 5.96
CA LEU A 162 -2.01 0.84 6.31
C LEU A 162 -1.82 1.85 7.45
N ALA A 163 -2.51 3.00 7.39
CA ALA A 163 -2.41 4.03 8.43
C ALA A 163 -2.82 3.51 9.82
N ARG A 164 -3.85 2.66 9.88
CA ARG A 164 -4.32 2.05 11.15
C ARG A 164 -3.41 0.93 11.66
N SER A 165 -2.59 0.37 10.80
CA SER A 165 -1.71 -0.75 11.13
C SER A 165 -0.39 -0.31 11.79
N PHE A 166 -0.08 0.98 11.82
CA PHE A 166 1.10 1.49 12.52
C PHE A 166 0.90 1.44 14.03
N LYS A 167 2.00 1.13 14.73
CA LYS A 167 2.08 1.16 16.20
C LYS A 167 2.20 2.60 16.72
N ASP A 168 1.89 2.81 18.00
CA ASP A 168 2.04 4.11 18.63
C ASP A 168 3.52 4.46 18.80
N ILE A 169 3.97 5.57 18.23
CA ILE A 169 5.35 6.04 18.31
C ILE A 169 5.82 6.29 19.75
N LYS A 170 4.90 6.51 20.70
CA LYS A 170 5.23 6.69 22.12
C LYS A 170 5.93 5.51 22.73
N GLU A 171 5.65 4.30 22.27
CA GLU A 171 6.33 3.09 22.74
C GLU A 171 7.82 3.12 22.39
N LEU A 172 8.16 3.72 21.25
CA LEU A 172 9.53 3.79 20.74
C LEU A 172 10.34 4.91 21.40
N ILE A 173 9.74 6.09 21.66
CA ILE A 173 10.44 7.25 22.24
C ILE A 173 10.69 7.13 23.75
N ASN A 174 10.09 6.16 24.41
CA ASN A 174 10.33 5.92 25.83
C ASN A 174 11.67 5.22 26.13
N THR A 175 12.39 4.80 25.10
CA THR A 175 13.73 4.23 25.26
C THR A 175 14.74 5.37 25.41
N SER A 176 15.38 5.47 26.57
CA SER A 176 16.43 6.48 26.85
C SER A 176 17.80 6.09 26.28
N ASP A 177 17.85 5.06 25.47
CA ASP A 177 19.11 4.47 25.02
C ASP A 177 19.74 5.29 23.90
N ASN A 178 21.05 5.41 23.94
CA ASN A 178 21.90 6.01 22.91
C ASN A 178 22.19 5.03 21.75
N LEU A 179 21.28 4.12 21.50
CA LEU A 179 21.42 3.07 20.49
C LEU A 179 20.52 3.37 19.30
N ILE A 180 21.01 3.05 18.10
CA ILE A 180 20.20 3.04 16.90
C ILE A 180 19.16 1.91 17.04
N THR A 181 17.90 2.28 17.04
CA THR A 181 16.79 1.37 17.29
C THR A 181 15.98 1.13 16.03
N ASN A 182 15.50 -0.11 15.88
CA ASN A 182 14.56 -0.45 14.82
C ASN A 182 13.24 0.28 15.02
N ALA A 183 12.84 1.06 14.03
CA ALA A 183 11.58 1.81 14.02
C ALA A 183 10.55 1.23 13.03
N ASP A 184 10.79 0.01 12.52
CA ASP A 184 9.85 -0.67 11.63
C ASP A 184 8.54 -1.00 12.39
N GLY A 185 7.43 -0.68 11.75
CA GLY A 185 6.11 -0.76 12.35
C GLY A 185 5.64 0.54 13.02
N TYR A 186 6.52 1.52 13.23
CA TYR A 186 6.23 2.83 13.82
C TYR A 186 6.39 3.96 12.80
N ILE A 187 7.52 4.00 12.10
CA ILE A 187 7.88 5.02 11.11
C ILE A 187 7.68 4.49 9.70
N SER A 188 8.21 3.30 9.40
CA SER A 188 7.91 2.58 8.17
C SER A 188 7.34 1.20 8.48
N MET A 189 6.70 0.60 7.50
CA MET A 189 6.11 -0.72 7.65
C MET A 189 6.11 -1.45 6.30
N GLY A 190 6.49 -2.72 6.34
CA GLY A 190 6.35 -3.61 5.20
C GLY A 190 4.92 -4.11 5.04
N TYR A 191 4.48 -4.30 3.81
CA TYR A 191 3.21 -4.95 3.50
C TYR A 191 3.32 -5.83 2.26
N ASN A 192 2.40 -6.77 2.15
CA ASN A 192 2.20 -7.59 0.97
C ASN A 192 0.79 -7.36 0.45
N ILE A 193 0.62 -7.42 -0.85
CA ILE A 193 -0.69 -7.39 -1.47
C ILE A 193 -0.80 -8.53 -2.48
N SER A 194 -1.89 -9.28 -2.41
CA SER A 194 -2.21 -10.31 -3.38
C SER A 194 -3.60 -10.11 -3.94
N VAL A 195 -3.75 -10.34 -5.23
CA VAL A 195 -5.02 -10.20 -5.93
C VAL A 195 -5.44 -11.52 -6.51
N THR A 196 -6.69 -11.86 -6.32
CA THR A 196 -7.34 -13.04 -6.86
C THR A 196 -8.71 -12.68 -7.42
N GLU A 197 -9.28 -13.54 -8.22
CA GLU A 197 -10.59 -13.39 -8.81
C GLU A 197 -11.55 -14.44 -8.25
N GLY A 198 -12.85 -14.16 -8.30
CA GLY A 198 -13.87 -15.12 -7.96
C GLY A 198 -15.18 -14.81 -8.69
N TRP A 199 -15.97 -15.83 -8.87
CA TRP A 199 -17.28 -15.78 -9.53
C TRP A 199 -18.17 -16.92 -9.09
N ASP A 200 -19.45 -16.81 -9.41
CA ASP A 200 -20.40 -17.86 -9.16
C ASP A 200 -20.15 -19.05 -10.10
N VAL A 201 -20.00 -20.22 -9.52
CA VAL A 201 -19.93 -21.49 -10.21
C VAL A 201 -21.17 -22.30 -9.84
N VAL A 202 -21.68 -23.06 -10.80
CA VAL A 202 -22.80 -23.94 -10.56
C VAL A 202 -22.32 -25.37 -10.50
N ASP A 203 -22.67 -26.06 -9.43
CA ASP A 203 -22.38 -27.47 -9.28
C ASP A 203 -23.25 -28.33 -10.20
N PRO A 204 -22.93 -29.63 -10.41
CA PRO A 204 -23.74 -30.53 -11.22
C PRO A 204 -25.19 -30.67 -10.75
N LEU A 205 -25.51 -30.30 -9.51
CA LEU A 205 -26.85 -30.34 -8.92
C LEU A 205 -27.63 -29.03 -9.14
N GLY A 206 -27.01 -28.03 -9.76
CA GLY A 206 -27.61 -26.73 -10.01
C GLY A 206 -27.49 -25.75 -8.86
N ASN A 207 -26.75 -26.06 -7.79
CA ASN A 207 -26.51 -25.13 -6.71
C ASN A 207 -25.45 -24.12 -7.14
N ILE A 208 -25.70 -22.85 -6.79
CA ILE A 208 -24.74 -21.79 -7.04
C ILE A 208 -23.78 -21.72 -5.85
N THR A 209 -22.49 -21.91 -6.14
CA THR A 209 -21.42 -21.70 -5.18
C THR A 209 -20.48 -20.62 -5.70
N PHE A 210 -20.06 -19.72 -4.80
CA PHE A 210 -19.05 -18.73 -5.15
C PHE A 210 -17.67 -19.37 -5.02
N GLU A 211 -16.96 -19.51 -6.13
CA GLU A 211 -15.59 -20.00 -6.13
C GLU A 211 -14.60 -18.84 -6.31
N ARG A 212 -13.61 -18.86 -5.44
CA ARG A 212 -12.46 -17.98 -5.55
C ARG A 212 -11.30 -18.76 -6.14
N THR A 213 -10.72 -18.23 -7.21
CA THR A 213 -9.54 -18.83 -7.83
C THR A 213 -8.38 -18.82 -6.85
N LYS A 214 -7.85 -20.00 -6.53
CA LYS A 214 -6.62 -20.17 -5.75
C LYS A 214 -5.46 -20.44 -6.70
N GLY A 215 -4.27 -19.93 -6.37
CA GLY A 215 -3.02 -20.32 -7.05
C GLY A 215 -2.68 -19.48 -8.27
N ASP A 216 -2.28 -20.13 -9.34
CA ASP A 216 -1.53 -19.59 -10.50
C ASP A 216 -2.14 -18.39 -11.26
N ARG A 217 -3.33 -17.94 -10.92
CA ARG A 217 -3.99 -16.77 -11.51
C ARG A 217 -3.98 -15.52 -10.63
N GLY A 218 -3.46 -15.63 -9.41
CA GLY A 218 -3.30 -14.50 -8.53
C GLY A 218 -1.95 -13.82 -8.72
N GLN A 219 -1.88 -12.52 -8.50
CA GLN A 219 -0.62 -11.79 -8.41
C GLN A 219 -0.34 -11.42 -6.97
N THR A 220 0.89 -11.66 -6.52
CA THR A 220 1.33 -11.31 -5.18
C THR A 220 2.57 -10.44 -5.24
N PHE A 221 2.49 -9.29 -4.61
CA PHE A 221 3.60 -8.35 -4.42
C PHE A 221 4.01 -8.40 -2.95
N LYS A 222 5.27 -8.76 -2.70
CA LYS A 222 5.81 -8.92 -1.35
C LYS A 222 6.84 -7.85 -1.04
N GLY A 223 6.96 -7.52 0.25
CA GLY A 223 8.01 -6.64 0.74
C GLY A 223 7.87 -5.18 0.32
N MET A 224 6.65 -4.76 -0.06
CA MET A 224 6.34 -3.36 -0.30
C MET A 224 6.49 -2.56 0.99
N GLN A 225 6.89 -1.31 0.89
CA GLN A 225 7.11 -0.43 2.05
C GLN A 225 6.16 0.76 2.01
N CYS A 226 5.69 1.16 3.18
CA CYS A 226 4.97 2.41 3.38
C CYS A 226 5.53 3.17 4.59
N VAL A 227 5.25 4.46 4.66
CA VAL A 227 5.74 5.35 5.73
C VAL A 227 4.58 6.04 6.42
N ASN A 228 4.66 6.19 7.73
CA ASN A 228 3.70 6.90 8.57
C ASN A 228 3.82 8.42 8.37
N ALA A 229 3.61 8.88 7.16
CA ALA A 229 3.84 10.25 6.71
C ALA A 229 2.63 10.82 5.99
N VAL A 230 2.50 12.15 6.04
CA VAL A 230 1.41 12.90 5.37
C VAL A 230 1.87 13.43 4.02
N GLN A 231 3.13 13.81 3.91
CA GLN A 231 3.60 14.64 2.82
C GLN A 231 4.66 13.96 1.98
N PRO A 232 4.50 13.92 0.65
CA PRO A 232 5.60 13.60 -0.24
C PRO A 232 6.67 14.71 -0.15
N TYR A 233 7.84 14.40 -0.65
CA TYR A 233 8.95 15.33 -0.78
C TYR A 233 8.51 16.62 -1.50
N HIS A 234 8.88 17.78 -0.94
CA HIS A 234 8.77 19.07 -1.59
C HIS A 234 10.18 19.52 -2.01
N GLN A 235 10.41 19.58 -3.28
CA GLN A 235 11.59 20.26 -3.80
C GLN A 235 11.28 21.75 -3.93
N VAL A 236 12.05 22.58 -3.22
CA VAL A 236 12.04 24.02 -3.43
C VAL A 236 13.04 24.31 -4.54
N GLU A 237 12.53 24.71 -5.69
CA GLU A 237 13.38 25.15 -6.80
C GLU A 237 14.14 26.44 -6.44
N ARG A 238 15.24 26.70 -7.17
CA ARG A 238 16.10 27.88 -6.93
C ARG A 238 15.36 29.23 -7.03
N ASP A 239 14.25 29.28 -7.74
CA ASP A 239 13.40 30.44 -7.91
C ASP A 239 12.37 30.62 -6.77
N GLY A 240 12.38 29.72 -5.79
CA GLY A 240 11.42 29.73 -4.68
C GLY A 240 10.08 29.07 -5.01
N SER A 241 9.90 28.55 -6.22
CA SER A 241 8.73 27.75 -6.55
C SER A 241 8.78 26.40 -5.86
N ILE A 242 7.63 25.91 -5.39
CA ILE A 242 7.48 24.60 -4.78
C ILE A 242 6.95 23.66 -5.86
N THR A 243 7.82 22.84 -6.40
CA THR A 243 7.40 21.72 -7.23
C THR A 243 7.02 20.55 -6.34
N LEU A 244 5.76 20.16 -6.42
CA LEU A 244 5.29 18.90 -5.87
C LEU A 244 5.74 17.80 -6.82
N ASP A 245 6.90 17.23 -6.58
CA ASP A 245 7.28 16.02 -7.29
C ASP A 245 6.53 14.84 -6.69
N TRP A 246 5.36 14.59 -7.25
CA TRP A 246 4.55 13.42 -6.94
C TRP A 246 5.27 12.12 -7.36
N GLN A 247 6.34 12.24 -8.13
CA GLN A 247 7.06 11.10 -8.65
C GLN A 247 8.06 10.53 -7.66
N GLU A 248 8.68 11.36 -6.87
CA GLU A 248 9.73 10.90 -5.96
C GLU A 248 9.22 10.51 -4.57
N GLY A 249 8.08 11.05 -4.12
CA GLY A 249 7.46 10.68 -2.83
C GLY A 249 8.46 10.75 -1.68
N MET A 250 8.57 9.65 -0.92
CA MET A 250 9.56 9.51 0.16
C MET A 250 10.94 9.04 -0.34
N GLU A 251 11.12 8.79 -1.63
CA GLU A 251 12.36 8.23 -2.20
C GLU A 251 13.58 9.13 -1.92
N GLY A 252 13.40 10.44 -1.93
CA GLY A 252 14.44 11.41 -1.58
C GLY A 252 15.00 11.27 -0.15
N TYR A 253 14.27 10.60 0.73
CA TYR A 253 14.70 10.32 2.12
C TYR A 253 15.22 8.90 2.29
N VAL A 254 15.00 8.02 1.30
CA VAL A 254 15.42 6.62 1.35
C VAL A 254 16.87 6.49 0.93
N ARG A 255 17.65 5.76 1.70
CA ARG A 255 19.07 5.55 1.45
C ARG A 255 19.36 4.15 0.94
N GLN A 256 20.01 4.06 -0.21
CA GLN A 256 20.40 2.80 -0.88
C GLN A 256 21.89 2.47 -0.75
N GLY A 257 22.59 3.09 0.17
CA GLY A 257 24.00 2.79 0.45
C GLY A 257 25.03 3.41 -0.51
N ILE A 258 24.61 4.26 -1.45
CA ILE A 258 25.52 5.00 -2.35
C ILE A 258 25.27 6.49 -2.11
N LEU A 259 26.12 7.17 -1.27
CA LEU A 259 25.76 8.52 -0.88
C LEU A 259 26.94 9.43 -0.61
N GLY A 260 26.71 10.73 -0.84
CA GLY A 260 27.57 11.84 -0.53
C GLY A 260 27.24 12.50 0.82
N GLU A 261 28.11 13.40 1.23
CA GLU A 261 28.00 14.16 2.48
C GLU A 261 26.86 15.20 2.47
N GLU A 262 26.25 15.43 1.29
CA GLU A 262 25.21 16.46 1.10
C GLU A 262 23.79 15.94 1.28
N ASP A 263 23.65 14.64 1.49
CA ASP A 263 22.33 14.00 1.56
C ASP A 263 21.64 14.26 2.90
N LYS A 264 20.31 14.52 2.83
CA LYS A 264 19.46 14.92 3.98
C LYS A 264 18.51 13.80 4.40
N PRO A 265 19.02 12.67 4.94
CA PRO A 265 18.20 11.49 5.20
C PRO A 265 17.23 11.67 6.37
N PHE A 266 17.46 12.61 7.25
CA PHE A 266 16.68 12.74 8.47
C PHE A 266 15.24 13.19 8.17
N LEU A 267 14.31 12.46 8.69
CA LEU A 267 12.88 12.72 8.57
C LEU A 267 12.46 13.87 9.50
N THR A 268 12.94 15.08 9.22
CA THR A 268 12.63 16.29 10.00
C THR A 268 12.67 17.53 9.13
N TYR A 269 11.80 18.50 9.44
CA TYR A 269 11.81 19.83 8.85
C TYR A 269 12.63 20.83 9.68
N LEU A 270 13.14 20.42 10.82
CA LEU A 270 13.93 21.31 11.67
C LEU A 270 15.23 21.72 10.96
N PRO A 271 15.65 22.99 11.16
CA PRO A 271 16.84 23.52 10.53
C PRO A 271 18.10 22.77 11.02
N ARG A 272 19.03 22.52 10.11
CA ARG A 272 20.24 21.73 10.37
C ARG A 272 21.46 22.57 10.76
N ASP A 273 21.30 23.88 10.73
CA ASP A 273 22.37 24.89 10.85
C ASP A 273 22.64 25.32 12.31
N GLY A 274 22.26 24.56 13.29
CA GLY A 274 22.46 24.85 14.70
C GLY A 274 21.37 25.72 15.32
N LYS A 275 20.25 25.96 14.65
CA LYS A 275 19.09 26.66 15.22
C LYS A 275 18.27 25.76 16.14
N VAL A 276 18.48 24.45 16.09
CA VAL A 276 17.82 23.53 17.02
C VAL A 276 18.53 23.62 18.37
N THR A 277 17.82 24.10 19.37
CA THR A 277 18.34 24.24 20.73
C THR A 277 17.98 23.02 21.56
N VAL A 278 18.95 22.49 22.28
CA VAL A 278 18.80 21.42 23.26
C VAL A 278 19.39 21.85 24.59
N ARG A 279 18.95 21.22 25.68
CA ARG A 279 19.42 21.47 27.05
C ARG A 279 19.92 20.17 27.66
N ASP A 280 20.66 20.30 28.73
CA ASP A 280 21.09 19.14 29.50
C ASP A 280 19.88 18.30 29.93
N GLY A 281 19.97 16.98 29.70
CA GLY A 281 18.87 16.04 29.96
C GLY A 281 17.78 15.97 28.89
N ASP A 282 17.80 16.81 27.87
CA ASP A 282 16.84 16.72 26.76
C ASP A 282 17.10 15.48 25.91
N ALA A 283 16.03 14.72 25.59
CA ALA A 283 16.08 13.75 24.50
C ALA A 283 15.76 14.43 23.16
N PHE A 284 16.40 14.02 22.10
CA PHE A 284 16.10 14.46 20.74
C PHE A 284 16.29 13.27 19.78
N TYR A 285 15.30 13.02 18.98
CA TYR A 285 15.29 11.83 18.12
C TYR A 285 15.52 12.21 16.67
N LEU A 286 16.51 11.59 16.03
CA LEU A 286 16.66 11.60 14.58
C LEU A 286 16.19 10.26 14.03
N ALA A 287 15.35 10.32 13.00
CA ALA A 287 14.82 9.16 12.30
C ALA A 287 15.20 9.22 10.82
N TRP A 288 15.40 8.08 10.18
CA TRP A 288 15.70 7.99 8.75
C TRP A 288 15.25 6.65 8.17
N LEU A 289 15.10 6.62 6.83
CA LEU A 289 14.77 5.43 6.06
C LEU A 289 16.02 4.87 5.38
N TYR A 290 16.06 3.55 5.23
CA TYR A 290 17.14 2.85 4.58
C TYR A 290 16.62 1.65 3.77
N ASP A 291 16.93 1.59 2.48
CA ASP A 291 16.52 0.48 1.58
C ASP A 291 17.72 -0.35 1.09
N GLY A 292 18.87 -0.22 1.72
CA GLY A 292 20.02 -1.06 1.46
C GLY A 292 19.91 -2.44 2.11
N GLY A 293 20.77 -3.36 1.71
CA GLY A 293 20.97 -4.63 2.41
C GLY A 293 21.49 -4.41 3.84
N PRO A 294 21.55 -5.46 4.67
CA PRO A 294 22.06 -5.36 6.04
C PRO A 294 23.43 -4.67 6.07
N LYS A 295 23.54 -3.60 6.80
CA LYS A 295 24.76 -2.80 6.96
C LYS A 295 24.94 -2.42 8.43
N VAL A 296 26.18 -2.35 8.83
CA VAL A 296 26.55 -1.73 10.11
C VAL A 296 26.37 -0.22 9.99
N MET A 297 25.63 0.36 10.90
CA MET A 297 25.36 1.79 10.98
C MET A 297 25.86 2.36 12.28
N ALA A 298 26.37 3.59 12.23
CA ALA A 298 26.77 4.36 13.39
C ALA A 298 26.43 5.84 13.19
N ALA A 299 26.23 6.55 14.29
CA ALA A 299 26.18 8.00 14.29
C ALA A 299 27.34 8.55 15.09
N ASN A 300 28.06 9.52 14.53
CA ASN A 300 29.13 10.22 15.22
C ASN A 300 28.62 11.55 15.76
N VAL A 301 28.92 11.81 17.02
CA VAL A 301 28.65 13.08 17.70
C VAL A 301 29.96 13.80 17.94
N THR A 302 30.15 14.97 17.36
CA THR A 302 31.32 15.80 17.55
C THR A 302 30.97 17.03 18.36
N PHE A 303 31.64 17.23 19.47
CA PHE A 303 31.40 18.34 20.40
C PHE A 303 32.25 19.56 20.03
N LEU A 304 31.64 20.75 20.07
CA LEU A 304 32.24 22.01 19.66
C LEU A 304 32.13 23.05 20.77
N ASN A 305 33.16 23.87 20.95
CA ASN A 305 33.15 25.04 21.81
C ASN A 305 32.38 26.21 21.17
N ALA A 306 32.26 27.32 21.83
CA ALA A 306 31.59 28.53 21.33
C ALA A 306 32.23 29.10 20.05
N ALA A 307 33.54 28.85 19.82
CA ALA A 307 34.25 29.23 18.59
C ALA A 307 34.01 28.23 17.43
N GLY A 308 33.34 27.12 17.67
CA GLY A 308 33.11 26.08 16.65
C GLY A 308 34.24 25.08 16.52
N SER A 309 35.26 25.10 17.40
CA SER A 309 36.35 24.16 17.38
C SER A 309 36.04 22.89 18.19
N PRO A 310 36.44 21.69 17.75
CA PRO A 310 36.29 20.46 18.50
C PRO A 310 36.98 20.55 19.88
N ILE A 311 36.29 20.07 20.94
CA ILE A 311 36.80 20.10 22.32
C ILE A 311 37.05 18.72 22.92
N ALA A 312 36.54 17.68 22.32
CA ALA A 312 36.71 16.31 22.74
C ALA A 312 36.73 15.41 21.50
N GLY A 313 37.13 14.16 21.67
CA GLY A 313 37.03 13.14 20.63
C GLY A 313 35.57 12.95 20.17
N THR A 314 35.43 12.41 18.98
CA THR A 314 34.12 12.05 18.45
C THR A 314 33.53 10.88 19.24
N LEU A 315 32.26 11.02 19.69
CA LEU A 315 31.51 9.94 20.29
C LEU A 315 30.78 9.17 19.21
N THR A 316 30.94 7.86 19.15
CA THR A 316 30.23 7.00 18.22
C THR A 316 29.06 6.33 18.93
N LEU A 317 27.86 6.49 18.39
CA LEU A 317 26.64 5.86 18.85
C LEU A 317 26.31 4.69 17.92
N HIS A 318 26.06 3.51 18.49
CA HIS A 318 25.82 2.27 17.75
C HIS A 318 24.45 1.70 18.04
N GLY A 319 23.96 0.81 17.21
CA GLY A 319 22.67 0.14 17.37
C GLY A 319 22.70 -1.15 18.18
N ASN A 320 23.90 -1.59 18.63
CA ASN A 320 24.05 -2.84 19.36
C ASN A 320 25.05 -2.63 20.53
N PRO A 321 24.82 -3.21 21.72
CA PRO A 321 25.77 -3.21 22.83
C PRO A 321 27.17 -3.74 22.49
N GLY A 322 27.28 -4.54 21.40
CA GLY A 322 28.55 -5.03 20.85
C GLY A 322 29.28 -4.04 19.93
N GLY A 323 28.74 -2.84 19.70
CA GLY A 323 29.35 -1.81 18.86
C GLY A 323 28.84 -1.73 17.43
N ASP A 324 28.04 -2.68 17.00
CA ASP A 324 27.52 -2.74 15.62
C ASP A 324 26.01 -2.57 15.57
N SER A 325 25.51 -1.68 14.71
CA SER A 325 24.10 -1.56 14.39
C SER A 325 23.81 -2.14 13.01
N ILE A 326 22.69 -2.83 12.92
CA ILE A 326 22.15 -3.30 11.64
C ILE A 326 21.19 -2.23 11.14
N ALA A 327 21.30 -1.89 9.84
CA ALA A 327 20.32 -1.00 9.22
C ALA A 327 18.98 -1.69 9.05
N TYR A 328 17.94 -1.11 9.60
CA TYR A 328 16.55 -1.49 9.41
C TYR A 328 15.94 -0.62 8.31
N LYS A 329 14.73 -0.96 7.84
CA LYS A 329 14.03 -0.12 6.85
C LYS A 329 13.74 1.29 7.40
N SER A 330 13.41 1.38 8.67
CA SER A 330 13.41 2.64 9.40
C SER A 330 14.20 2.54 10.70
N ASN A 331 14.93 3.60 11.00
CA ASN A 331 15.82 3.69 12.15
C ASN A 331 15.51 4.97 12.92
N ILE A 332 15.70 4.91 14.24
CA ILE A 332 15.60 6.07 15.13
C ILE A 332 16.76 6.03 16.13
N LEU A 333 17.25 7.21 16.51
CA LEU A 333 18.33 7.36 17.47
C LEU A 333 18.06 8.60 18.35
N ASN A 334 18.19 8.42 19.67
CA ASN A 334 18.27 9.55 20.57
C ASN A 334 19.66 10.20 20.47
N VAL A 335 19.70 11.40 19.97
CA VAL A 335 20.91 12.23 19.82
C VAL A 335 20.90 13.45 20.75
N GLY A 336 19.95 13.49 21.66
CA GLY A 336 19.87 14.55 22.67
C GLY A 336 20.84 14.34 23.82
N PRO A 337 21.10 15.37 24.62
CA PRO A 337 21.99 15.31 25.77
C PRO A 337 21.62 14.25 26.82
N SER A 338 20.38 13.77 26.86
CA SER A 338 19.98 12.66 27.72
C SER A 338 20.64 11.32 27.34
N ALA A 339 21.12 11.19 26.11
CA ALA A 339 21.70 9.95 25.58
C ALA A 339 23.21 9.79 25.88
N PHE A 340 23.88 10.87 26.24
CA PHE A 340 25.34 10.87 26.47
C PHE A 340 25.78 12.00 27.40
N THR A 341 26.97 11.83 27.99
CA THR A 341 27.57 12.89 28.80
C THR A 341 28.28 13.91 27.90
N MET A 342 27.87 15.17 27.95
CA MET A 342 28.54 16.24 27.23
C MET A 342 29.85 16.66 27.93
N PRO A 343 30.95 16.81 27.19
CA PRO A 343 32.16 17.41 27.73
C PRO A 343 31.96 18.84 28.21
N ALA A 344 32.65 19.23 29.26
CA ALA A 344 32.59 20.58 29.79
C ALA A 344 33.02 21.60 28.71
N GLY A 345 32.27 22.71 28.61
CA GLY A 345 32.51 23.75 27.61
C GLY A 345 31.88 23.50 26.23
N THR A 346 31.09 22.44 26.09
CA THR A 346 30.30 22.19 24.87
C THR A 346 29.25 23.30 24.69
N ALA A 347 29.37 24.07 23.61
CA ALA A 347 28.37 25.06 23.21
C ALA A 347 27.50 24.58 22.03
N LYS A 348 28.06 23.71 21.23
CA LYS A 348 27.39 23.09 20.08
C LYS A 348 27.86 21.64 19.92
N TYR A 349 27.08 20.84 19.24
CA TYR A 349 27.53 19.56 18.71
C TYR A 349 26.87 19.28 17.37
N LEU A 350 27.47 18.40 16.61
CA LEU A 350 26.94 17.95 15.34
C LEU A 350 26.83 16.41 15.31
N VAL A 351 25.85 15.94 14.58
CA VAL A 351 25.59 14.52 14.38
C VAL A 351 25.70 14.17 12.89
N THR A 352 26.42 13.11 12.59
CA THR A 352 26.54 12.56 11.24
C THR A 352 26.31 11.07 11.24
N LEU A 353 25.66 10.54 10.18
CA LEU A 353 25.50 9.11 10.00
C LEU A 353 26.61 8.52 9.16
N PHE A 354 27.01 7.33 9.55
CA PHE A 354 27.99 6.51 8.84
C PHE A 354 27.43 5.11 8.60
N VAL A 355 27.79 4.56 7.45
CA VAL A 355 27.68 3.12 7.17
C VAL A 355 29.09 2.58 7.10
N ASN A 356 29.32 1.46 7.73
CA ASN A 356 30.60 0.76 7.65
C ASN A 356 30.50 -0.37 6.60
N PRO A 357 30.74 -0.08 5.31
CA PRO A 357 30.97 -1.12 4.33
C PRO A 357 32.33 -1.76 4.59
N ASN A 358 32.57 -2.94 4.03
CA ASN A 358 33.84 -3.69 4.18
C ASN A 358 35.13 -2.88 3.86
N ASN A 359 34.98 -1.68 3.30
CA ASN A 359 36.07 -0.80 2.85
C ASN A 359 36.31 0.41 3.78
N GLY A 360 35.78 0.40 4.99
CA GLY A 360 35.90 1.49 5.97
C GLY A 360 34.66 2.35 6.14
N PRO A 361 34.57 3.18 7.20
CA PRO A 361 33.40 3.99 7.50
C PRO A 361 33.18 5.04 6.41
N ARG A 362 31.96 5.14 5.93
CA ARG A 362 31.55 6.13 4.94
C ARG A 362 30.40 6.96 5.49
N GLN A 363 30.55 8.29 5.47
CA GLN A 363 29.48 9.22 5.81
C GLN A 363 28.34 9.14 4.79
N ILE A 364 27.12 9.11 5.28
CA ILE A 364 25.88 8.97 4.49
C ILE A 364 24.85 10.06 4.80
N SER A 365 25.19 11.06 5.59
CA SER A 365 24.34 12.21 5.86
C SER A 365 25.14 13.49 5.91
N GLU A 366 24.43 14.60 5.69
CA GLU A 366 24.92 15.91 6.12
C GLU A 366 25.12 15.94 7.64
N SER A 367 25.80 16.97 8.12
CA SER A 367 25.94 17.25 9.54
C SER A 367 24.70 17.96 10.07
N PHE A 368 24.09 17.42 11.13
CA PHE A 368 22.97 18.05 11.82
C PHE A 368 23.48 18.73 13.09
N TYR A 369 23.39 20.07 13.15
CA TYR A 369 23.97 20.87 14.23
C TYR A 369 22.94 21.19 15.30
N PHE A 370 23.37 21.10 16.55
CA PHE A 370 22.63 21.47 17.74
C PHE A 370 23.34 22.57 18.53
N THR A 371 22.58 23.51 19.08
CA THR A 371 23.10 24.49 20.03
C THR A 371 22.69 24.08 21.45
N VAL A 372 23.65 24.06 22.37
CA VAL A 372 23.41 23.72 23.77
C VAL A 372 23.09 25.02 24.51
N ALA A 373 21.88 25.11 25.04
CA ALA A 373 21.47 26.21 25.87
C ALA A 373 21.61 25.89 27.37
N PRO A 374 21.94 26.88 28.23
CA PRO A 374 21.94 26.68 29.66
C PRO A 374 20.53 26.32 30.15
N CYS A 375 20.44 25.42 31.11
CA CYS A 375 19.18 25.07 31.74
C CYS A 375 18.62 26.25 32.52
N LYS A 376 17.40 26.70 32.16
CA LYS A 376 16.67 27.76 32.87
C LYS A 376 15.31 27.26 33.27
N GLY A 377 15.16 26.85 34.53
CA GLY A 377 13.85 26.50 35.08
C GLY A 377 13.33 25.12 34.68
N ILE A 378 12.04 24.89 34.90
CA ILE A 378 11.34 23.65 34.55
C ILE A 378 10.96 23.69 33.07
N ASN A 379 11.60 22.88 32.28
CA ASN A 379 11.32 22.80 30.86
C ASN A 379 10.36 21.65 30.55
N LYS A 380 9.34 21.93 29.76
CA LYS A 380 8.46 20.89 29.20
C LYS A 380 8.84 20.69 27.76
N ARG A 381 9.27 19.47 27.44
CA ARG A 381 9.57 19.06 26.09
C ARG A 381 8.42 18.25 25.53
N TRP A 382 7.98 18.59 24.32
CA TRP A 382 6.92 17.93 23.61
C TRP A 382 7.50 17.22 22.39
N TYR A 383 7.06 15.99 22.16
CA TYR A 383 7.40 15.19 21.00
C TYR A 383 6.17 15.00 20.14
N TYR A 384 6.34 15.12 18.84
CA TYR A 384 5.25 14.90 17.90
C TYR A 384 5.75 14.22 16.62
N LEU A 385 4.89 13.42 16.01
CA LEU A 385 5.13 12.87 14.69
C LEU A 385 4.99 13.97 13.66
N ASN A 386 6.05 14.25 12.92
CA ASN A 386 6.04 15.27 11.88
C ASN A 386 5.44 14.72 10.56
N LYS A 387 5.27 15.59 9.57
CA LYS A 387 4.65 15.20 8.29
C LYS A 387 5.49 14.23 7.45
N LEU A 388 6.76 14.06 7.76
CA LEU A 388 7.68 13.12 7.10
C LEU A 388 7.69 11.75 7.79
N GLY A 389 6.98 11.58 8.91
CA GLY A 389 6.97 10.36 9.68
C GLY A 389 8.07 10.26 10.73
N GLY A 390 8.94 11.25 10.84
CA GLY A 390 9.93 11.34 11.92
C GLY A 390 9.37 11.98 13.18
N VAL A 391 10.15 11.94 14.26
CA VAL A 391 9.81 12.53 15.55
C VAL A 391 10.55 13.83 15.72
N ASP A 392 9.82 14.94 15.77
CA ASP A 392 10.38 16.24 16.12
C ASP A 392 10.05 16.56 17.58
N ALA A 393 10.85 17.46 18.18
CA ALA A 393 10.68 17.90 19.54
C ALA A 393 10.70 19.41 19.64
N PHE A 394 9.87 19.93 20.53
CA PHE A 394 9.82 21.35 20.85
C PHE A 394 9.88 21.54 22.36
N THR A 395 10.72 22.48 22.82
CA THR A 395 10.83 22.83 24.24
C THR A 395 10.20 24.18 24.45
N PHE A 396 9.18 24.24 25.31
CA PHE A 396 8.62 25.51 25.75
C PHE A 396 9.57 26.15 26.77
N GLU A 397 9.98 27.36 26.52
CA GLU A 397 10.69 28.19 27.49
C GLU A 397 9.68 28.75 28.47
N ASP A 398 9.98 28.60 29.77
CA ASP A 398 9.10 29.00 30.86
C ASP A 398 8.78 30.49 30.85
N GLN A 399 7.58 30.84 30.43
CA GLN A 399 6.75 31.86 31.07
C GLN A 399 5.45 31.16 31.46
N GLU A 400 5.27 30.92 32.74
CA GLU A 400 4.04 30.35 33.27
C GLU A 400 2.85 31.28 33.04
N THR A 401 2.22 31.15 31.90
CA THR A 401 0.81 31.52 31.77
C THR A 401 0.05 30.19 31.58
N ARG A 402 -0.55 29.72 32.67
CA ARG A 402 -1.36 28.47 32.70
C ARG A 402 -2.71 28.68 31.97
N GLN A 403 -2.69 29.16 30.74
CA GLN A 403 -3.87 29.14 29.88
C GLN A 403 -3.57 28.34 28.63
N MET A 404 -3.74 27.03 28.75
CA MET A 404 -3.76 26.15 27.63
C MET A 404 -5.19 26.12 27.07
N SER A 405 -5.48 26.95 26.10
CA SER A 405 -6.65 26.79 25.26
C SER A 405 -6.36 25.71 24.21
N VAL A 406 -6.68 24.49 24.51
CA VAL A 406 -6.62 23.38 23.55
C VAL A 406 -7.79 23.54 22.60
N ARG A 407 -7.59 24.15 21.46
CA ARG A 407 -8.53 24.06 20.35
C ARG A 407 -8.34 22.68 19.73
N ARG A 408 -9.18 21.75 20.10
CA ARG A 408 -9.27 20.47 19.41
C ARG A 408 -9.90 20.75 18.04
N GLU A 409 -9.11 20.85 17.01
CA GLU A 409 -9.60 20.58 15.68
C GLU A 409 -9.73 19.07 15.56
N VAL A 410 -10.96 18.58 15.66
CA VAL A 410 -11.28 17.24 15.22
C VAL A 410 -11.22 17.33 13.69
N ILE A 411 -10.09 16.94 13.12
CA ILE A 411 -10.03 16.66 11.69
C ILE A 411 -10.85 15.38 11.53
N SER A 412 -12.14 15.54 11.21
CA SER A 412 -12.94 14.43 10.74
C SER A 412 -12.30 13.97 9.44
N LYS A 413 -11.65 12.80 9.48
CA LYS A 413 -11.19 12.15 8.25
C LYS A 413 -12.43 11.92 7.40
N PRO A 414 -12.47 12.41 6.15
CA PRO A 414 -13.52 11.98 5.26
C PRO A 414 -13.38 10.47 5.09
N THR A 415 -14.28 9.73 5.70
CA THR A 415 -14.45 8.32 5.38
C THR A 415 -14.93 8.29 3.94
N MET A 416 -14.08 7.83 3.02
CA MET A 416 -14.60 7.48 1.71
C MET A 416 -15.69 6.42 1.89
N PRO A 417 -16.87 6.61 1.28
CA PRO A 417 -17.92 5.61 1.33
C PRO A 417 -17.36 4.32 0.72
N THR A 418 -17.46 3.24 1.47
CA THR A 418 -17.09 1.88 1.05
C THR A 418 -18.08 1.28 0.05
N ALA A 419 -19.03 2.05 -0.43
CA ALA A 419 -19.90 1.72 -1.54
C ALA A 419 -20.32 3.02 -2.21
N PHE A 420 -20.31 3.01 -3.51
CA PHE A 420 -21.00 3.99 -4.33
C PHE A 420 -22.48 4.03 -3.94
N ASN A 421 -22.84 4.89 -3.04
CA ASN A 421 -24.14 5.50 -2.82
C ASN A 421 -24.23 5.98 -1.36
N ASN A 422 -24.26 7.24 -1.24
CA ASN A 422 -24.82 8.14 -0.24
C ASN A 422 -23.84 9.18 0.25
N ASN A 423 -24.07 10.39 -0.20
CA ASN A 423 -23.52 11.64 0.31
C ASN A 423 -24.10 11.94 1.71
N GLU A 424 -23.69 11.22 2.72
CA GLU A 424 -23.97 11.64 4.09
C GLU A 424 -22.64 11.93 4.80
N TRP A 425 -22.40 13.21 4.98
CA TRP A 425 -21.41 13.74 5.87
C TRP A 425 -21.90 13.54 7.30
N GLN A 426 -21.29 12.66 8.07
CA GLN A 426 -21.52 12.63 9.51
C GLN A 426 -20.58 13.65 10.17
N THR A 427 -21.20 14.65 10.74
CA THR A 427 -20.60 15.67 11.60
C THR A 427 -20.11 15.11 12.94
#